data_e9b3f153ff4b6c2b9a6ab163b4840d62
#
_entry.id   e9b3f153ff4b6c2b9a6ab163b4840d62
#
_cell.length_a   1.000
_cell.length_b   1.000
_cell.length_c   1.000
_cell.angle_alpha   90.00
_cell.angle_beta   90.00
_cell.angle_gamma   90.00
#
_symmetry.space_group_name_H-M   'P 1'
#
loop_
_entity.id
_entity.type
_entity.pdbx_description
1 polymer ?
#
loop_
_entity_poly.entity_id
_entity_poly.type
_entity_poly.pdbx_seq_one_letter_code
_entity_poly.pdbx_strand_id
1 'polypeptide(L)'
;MATRGHVYGGRKKANLYCSQCDEQDHCLESPQNRIRNTSGGRTSDHLCLFGRDCGKAADGTLNEDCSSALLEFASGAHGVYTQVFYARRDAAARGATVSGYMGTVRFDWCANELHRIRHHAPFSAVERASSDASHFGGDSELAHDFIGLIEGTTEPRTPIAAGIQSAYACLAARESAQQGRFVAVRQVGL
;
A
#
# COMPACT_ATOMS: atom_id res chain seq x y z
N MET A 1 3.79 -15.61 -7.44
CA MET A 1 2.91 -16.32 -6.47
C MET A 1 2.55 -15.36 -5.35
N ALA A 2 1.30 -15.36 -4.88
CA ALA A 2 0.87 -14.44 -3.84
C ALA A 2 0.21 -15.18 -2.67
N THR A 3 0.23 -14.54 -1.50
CA THR A 3 -0.45 -14.98 -0.27
C THR A 3 -1.24 -13.82 0.31
N ARG A 4 -2.24 -14.11 1.11
CA ARG A 4 -3.05 -13.11 1.81
C ARG A 4 -3.39 -13.57 3.21
N GLY A 5 -3.60 -12.63 4.10
CA GLY A 5 -3.98 -12.88 5.48
C GLY A 5 -4.94 -11.83 6.02
N HIS A 6 -5.51 -12.14 7.18
CA HIS A 6 -6.46 -11.29 7.87
C HIS A 6 -6.13 -11.26 9.35
N VAL A 7 -5.89 -10.08 9.89
CA VAL A 7 -5.81 -9.80 11.33
C VAL A 7 -7.16 -9.31 11.84
N TYR A 8 -7.81 -8.47 11.04
CA TYR A 8 -9.12 -7.91 11.32
C TYR A 8 -10.25 -8.81 10.76
N GLY A 9 -11.48 -8.55 11.19
CA GLY A 9 -12.67 -9.25 10.73
C GLY A 9 -12.97 -10.56 11.47
N GLY A 10 -14.20 -11.03 11.32
CA GLY A 10 -14.64 -12.40 11.62
C GLY A 10 -14.94 -12.78 13.06
N ARG A 11 -14.44 -12.07 14.08
CA ARG A 11 -14.50 -12.50 15.50
C ARG A 11 -15.71 -11.97 16.27
N LYS A 12 -16.24 -10.83 15.91
CA LYS A 12 -17.35 -10.13 16.59
C LYS A 12 -18.59 -10.06 15.71
N LYS A 13 -19.70 -9.63 16.28
CA LYS A 13 -20.97 -9.45 15.55
C LYS A 13 -20.80 -8.45 14.39
N ALA A 14 -21.56 -8.63 13.33
CA ALA A 14 -21.69 -7.62 12.28
C ALA A 14 -22.35 -6.35 12.81
N ASN A 15 -22.03 -5.21 12.21
CA ASN A 15 -22.57 -3.89 12.56
C ASN A 15 -22.35 -3.49 14.03
N LEU A 16 -21.34 -4.04 14.69
CA LEU A 16 -21.00 -3.71 16.07
C LEU A 16 -20.13 -2.43 16.09
N TYR A 17 -20.59 -1.39 16.77
CA TYR A 17 -19.77 -0.19 17.05
C TYR A 17 -18.89 -0.41 18.28
N CYS A 18 -17.75 0.27 18.35
CA CYS A 18 -16.83 0.17 19.49
C CYS A 18 -17.49 0.58 20.80
N SER A 19 -18.35 1.61 20.80
CA SER A 19 -19.13 2.04 21.96
C SER A 19 -20.12 0.99 22.49
N GLN A 20 -20.50 0.02 21.68
CA GLN A 20 -21.42 -1.06 22.03
C GLN A 20 -20.70 -2.39 22.34
N CYS A 21 -19.36 -2.37 22.30
CA CYS A 21 -18.56 -3.57 22.52
C CYS A 21 -18.25 -3.76 24.00
N ASP A 22 -18.51 -4.94 24.50
CA ASP A 22 -18.20 -5.36 25.89
C ASP A 22 -16.70 -5.39 26.21
N GLU A 23 -15.85 -5.43 25.19
CA GLU A 23 -14.40 -5.46 25.33
C GLU A 23 -13.73 -4.12 25.06
N GLN A 24 -14.50 -3.02 24.89
CA GLN A 24 -13.92 -1.73 24.46
C GLN A 24 -12.80 -1.22 25.38
N ASP A 25 -12.89 -1.49 26.69
CA ASP A 25 -11.90 -1.00 27.66
C ASP A 25 -10.54 -1.70 27.54
N HIS A 26 -10.52 -2.91 27.02
CA HIS A 26 -9.31 -3.72 26.84
C HIS A 26 -8.85 -3.83 25.39
N CYS A 27 -9.73 -3.50 24.43
CA CYS A 27 -9.42 -3.61 23.02
C CYS A 27 -8.45 -2.51 22.57
N LEU A 28 -7.27 -2.88 22.07
CA LEU A 28 -6.26 -1.93 21.58
C LEU A 28 -6.74 -1.07 20.40
N GLU A 29 -7.75 -1.55 19.68
CA GLU A 29 -8.32 -0.86 18.53
C GLU A 29 -9.50 0.07 18.91
N SER A 30 -9.93 0.09 20.19
CA SER A 30 -10.97 1.01 20.62
C SER A 30 -10.48 2.46 20.57
N PRO A 31 -11.38 3.45 20.31
CA PRO A 31 -11.01 4.86 20.26
C PRO A 31 -10.26 5.33 21.50
N GLN A 32 -10.73 4.96 22.69
CA GLN A 32 -10.11 5.33 23.95
C GLN A 32 -8.68 4.82 24.11
N ASN A 33 -8.43 3.54 23.75
CA ASN A 33 -7.11 2.96 23.86
C ASN A 33 -6.17 3.46 22.74
N ARG A 34 -6.70 3.76 21.56
CA ARG A 34 -5.92 4.42 20.51
C ARG A 34 -5.45 5.81 20.93
N ILE A 35 -6.32 6.63 21.55
CA ILE A 35 -5.95 7.94 22.09
C ILE A 35 -4.90 7.77 23.20
N ARG A 36 -5.17 6.90 24.18
CA ARG A 36 -4.28 6.66 25.34
C ARG A 36 -2.90 6.18 24.91
N ASN A 37 -2.84 5.32 23.94
CA ASN A 37 -1.59 4.72 23.45
C ASN A 37 -0.94 5.51 22.32
N THR A 38 -1.50 6.65 21.91
CA THR A 38 -1.02 7.46 20.78
C THR A 38 -0.84 6.66 19.50
N SER A 39 -1.69 5.64 19.29
CA SER A 39 -1.55 4.73 18.12
C SER A 39 -2.02 5.36 16.81
N GLY A 40 -2.58 6.58 16.88
CA GLY A 40 -3.11 7.28 15.71
C GLY A 40 -4.37 6.62 15.11
N GLY A 41 -4.77 7.10 13.95
CA GLY A 41 -5.94 6.58 13.25
C GLY A 41 -7.26 7.06 13.83
N ARG A 42 -8.33 6.24 13.72
CA ARG A 42 -9.67 6.63 14.15
C ARG A 42 -9.77 6.75 15.67
N THR A 43 -10.07 7.96 16.13
CA THR A 43 -10.29 8.29 17.54
C THR A 43 -11.77 8.53 17.88
N SER A 44 -12.63 8.57 16.85
CA SER A 44 -14.08 8.60 16.99
C SER A 44 -14.66 7.17 17.03
N ASP A 45 -15.87 7.03 17.53
CA ASP A 45 -16.59 5.76 17.49
C ASP A 45 -16.71 5.23 16.07
N HIS A 46 -16.47 3.94 15.88
CA HIS A 46 -16.45 3.31 14.58
C HIS A 46 -16.91 1.86 14.66
N LEU A 47 -17.26 1.29 13.50
CA LEU A 47 -17.51 -0.15 13.36
C LEU A 47 -16.31 -0.95 13.81
N CYS A 48 -16.57 -1.99 14.59
CA CYS A 48 -15.53 -2.86 15.15
C CYS A 48 -14.68 -3.50 14.06
N LEU A 49 -13.37 -3.29 14.11
CA LEU A 49 -12.43 -3.88 13.16
C LEU A 49 -12.43 -5.43 13.18
N PHE A 50 -12.89 -6.03 14.25
CA PHE A 50 -13.05 -7.48 14.39
C PHE A 50 -14.48 -7.97 14.08
N GLY A 51 -15.37 -7.09 13.62
CA GLY A 51 -16.72 -7.44 13.20
C GLY A 51 -16.71 -8.37 11.99
N ARG A 52 -17.72 -9.23 11.85
CA ARG A 52 -17.82 -10.17 10.72
C ARG A 52 -17.94 -9.49 9.36
N ASP A 53 -18.39 -8.26 9.34
CA ASP A 53 -18.57 -7.41 8.17
C ASP A 53 -17.38 -6.48 7.91
N CYS A 54 -16.41 -6.41 8.84
CA CYS A 54 -15.23 -5.60 8.63
C CYS A 54 -14.41 -6.14 7.45
N GLY A 55 -14.07 -5.24 6.53
CA GLY A 55 -13.28 -5.55 5.34
C GLY A 55 -14.03 -6.36 4.27
N LYS A 56 -15.32 -6.63 4.43
CA LYS A 56 -16.11 -7.32 3.39
C LYS A 56 -16.43 -6.40 2.22
N ALA A 57 -16.19 -6.90 1.01
CA ALA A 57 -16.72 -6.32 -0.21
C ALA A 57 -18.23 -6.59 -0.35
N ALA A 58 -18.89 -5.91 -1.30
CA ALA A 58 -20.32 -6.05 -1.53
C ALA A 58 -20.77 -7.48 -1.88
N ASP A 59 -19.90 -8.29 -2.47
CA ASP A 59 -20.10 -9.71 -2.79
C ASP A 59 -19.88 -10.65 -1.60
N GLY A 60 -19.58 -10.10 -0.42
CA GLY A 60 -19.29 -10.86 0.79
C GLY A 60 -17.84 -11.38 0.90
N THR A 61 -17.00 -11.13 -0.08
CA THR A 61 -15.58 -11.48 -0.02
C THR A 61 -14.88 -10.66 1.06
N LEU A 62 -14.08 -11.29 1.89
CA LEU A 62 -13.25 -10.60 2.88
C LEU A 62 -11.97 -10.08 2.20
N ASN A 63 -11.76 -8.77 2.27
CA ASN A 63 -10.52 -8.15 1.81
C ASN A 63 -9.39 -8.45 2.80
N GLU A 64 -8.23 -8.76 2.29
CA GLU A 64 -7.01 -8.94 3.08
C GLU A 64 -6.55 -7.62 3.71
N ASP A 65 -5.96 -7.69 4.89
CA ASP A 65 -5.25 -6.60 5.56
C ASP A 65 -3.73 -6.82 5.62
N CYS A 66 -3.27 -7.96 5.15
CA CYS A 66 -1.86 -8.23 4.85
C CYS A 66 -1.76 -9.18 3.66
N SER A 67 -0.77 -8.93 2.81
CA SER A 67 -0.49 -9.80 1.66
C SER A 67 0.97 -9.68 1.21
N SER A 68 1.44 -10.73 0.54
CA SER A 68 2.75 -10.74 -0.10
C SER A 68 2.66 -11.38 -1.47
N ALA A 69 3.48 -10.91 -2.39
CA ALA A 69 3.58 -11.48 -3.73
C ALA A 69 5.04 -11.61 -4.17
N LEU A 70 5.36 -12.74 -4.78
CA LEU A 70 6.57 -12.96 -5.54
C LEU A 70 6.27 -12.69 -7.01
N LEU A 71 7.06 -11.81 -7.62
CA LEU A 71 6.92 -11.36 -9.00
C LEU A 71 8.09 -11.87 -9.82
N GLU A 72 7.81 -12.36 -11.00
CA GLU A 72 8.79 -12.76 -12.02
C GLU A 72 8.48 -12.01 -13.31
N PHE A 73 9.48 -11.35 -13.86
CA PHE A 73 9.36 -10.57 -15.09
C PHE A 73 9.94 -11.33 -16.27
N ALA A 74 9.43 -11.10 -17.45
CA ALA A 74 9.93 -11.74 -18.68
C ALA A 74 11.41 -11.47 -18.95
N SER A 75 11.96 -10.39 -18.40
CA SER A 75 13.40 -10.06 -18.47
C SER A 75 14.28 -10.91 -17.56
N GLY A 76 13.70 -11.77 -16.71
CA GLY A 76 14.40 -12.49 -15.65
C GLY A 76 14.58 -11.72 -14.36
N ALA A 77 14.16 -10.44 -14.30
CA ALA A 77 14.09 -9.74 -13.05
C ALA A 77 13.00 -10.33 -12.15
N HIS A 78 13.18 -10.22 -10.84
CA HIS A 78 12.18 -10.67 -9.88
C HIS A 78 11.99 -9.62 -8.78
N GLY A 79 10.86 -9.70 -8.09
CA GLY A 79 10.54 -8.78 -7.02
C GLY A 79 9.72 -9.45 -5.93
N VAL A 80 9.76 -8.86 -4.75
CA VAL A 80 8.91 -9.21 -3.62
C VAL A 80 8.11 -7.98 -3.24
N TYR A 81 6.81 -8.12 -3.20
CA TYR A 81 5.89 -7.11 -2.69
C TYR A 81 5.30 -7.59 -1.38
N THR A 82 5.18 -6.70 -0.42
CA THR A 82 4.45 -6.97 0.82
C THR A 82 3.66 -5.74 1.24
N GLN A 83 2.48 -5.96 1.82
CA GLN A 83 1.67 -4.90 2.41
C GLN A 83 1.09 -5.35 3.75
N VAL A 84 0.98 -4.40 4.69
CA VAL A 84 0.42 -4.59 6.01
C VAL A 84 -0.35 -3.32 6.39
N PHE A 85 -1.66 -3.44 6.64
CA PHE A 85 -2.51 -2.29 6.98
C PHE A 85 -2.70 -2.08 8.48
N TYR A 86 -2.19 -2.96 9.31
CA TYR A 86 -2.26 -2.85 10.78
C TYR A 86 -0.96 -2.35 11.42
N ALA A 87 0.07 -2.02 10.63
CA ALA A 87 1.26 -1.34 11.15
C ALA A 87 0.92 0.02 11.75
N ARG A 88 1.58 0.37 12.84
CA ARG A 88 1.34 1.60 13.60
C ARG A 88 2.63 2.33 13.89
N ARG A 89 2.51 3.64 14.13
CA ARG A 89 3.63 4.52 14.48
C ARG A 89 4.78 4.40 13.45
N ASP A 90 5.99 4.33 13.95
CA ASP A 90 7.22 4.30 13.15
C ASP A 90 7.45 2.97 12.40
N ALA A 91 6.54 1.99 12.58
CA ALA A 91 6.55 0.77 11.79
C ALA A 91 5.95 0.96 10.39
N ALA A 92 5.31 2.11 10.12
CA ALA A 92 4.81 2.40 8.78
C ALA A 92 5.98 2.67 7.83
N ALA A 93 6.05 1.91 6.75
CA ALA A 93 7.01 2.09 5.67
C ALA A 93 6.27 2.02 4.33
N ARG A 94 6.63 2.90 3.40
CA ARG A 94 6.07 2.89 2.05
C ARG A 94 7.17 3.24 1.06
N GLY A 95 7.66 2.24 0.37
CA GLY A 95 8.78 2.47 -0.51
C GLY A 95 9.19 1.21 -1.27
N ALA A 96 10.35 1.27 -1.87
CA ALA A 96 10.95 0.13 -2.53
C ALA A 96 12.47 0.17 -2.48
N THR A 97 13.08 -1.00 -2.62
CA THR A 97 14.49 -1.16 -2.94
C THR A 97 14.59 -1.81 -4.31
N VAL A 98 15.22 -1.13 -5.25
CA VAL A 98 15.47 -1.62 -6.60
C VAL A 98 16.96 -1.79 -6.79
N SER A 99 17.41 -3.00 -7.02
CA SER A 99 18.82 -3.32 -7.21
C SER A 99 19.05 -3.85 -8.62
N GLY A 100 20.06 -3.29 -9.28
CA GLY A 100 20.57 -3.75 -10.56
C GLY A 100 22.09 -3.94 -10.47
N TYR A 101 22.72 -4.36 -11.55
CA TYR A 101 24.16 -4.60 -11.58
C TYR A 101 24.98 -3.34 -11.24
N MET A 102 24.56 -2.17 -11.71
CA MET A 102 25.29 -0.92 -11.57
C MET A 102 25.05 -0.20 -10.25
N GLY A 103 23.96 -0.50 -9.55
CA GLY A 103 23.61 0.22 -8.33
C GLY A 103 22.30 -0.22 -7.71
N THR A 104 22.03 0.36 -6.54
CA THR A 104 20.78 0.19 -5.80
C THR A 104 20.16 1.57 -5.53
N VAL A 105 18.85 1.65 -5.75
CA VAL A 105 18.03 2.78 -5.31
C VAL A 105 17.07 2.26 -4.24
N ARG A 106 16.99 2.97 -3.13
CA ARG A 106 16.02 2.72 -2.06
C ARG A 106 15.29 4.01 -1.79
N PHE A 107 13.97 3.96 -1.74
CA PHE A 107 13.20 5.09 -1.25
C PHE A 107 12.23 4.65 -0.15
N ASP A 108 12.02 5.53 0.80
CA ASP A 108 10.98 5.45 1.82
C ASP A 108 10.19 6.75 1.82
N TRP A 109 8.93 6.64 1.41
CA TRP A 109 8.04 7.79 1.30
C TRP A 109 7.62 8.32 2.69
N CYS A 110 7.49 7.45 3.71
CA CYS A 110 7.16 7.87 5.07
C CYS A 110 8.32 8.63 5.73
N ALA A 111 9.55 8.21 5.46
CA ALA A 111 10.76 8.88 5.94
C ALA A 111 11.19 10.05 5.05
N ASN A 112 10.57 10.24 3.88
CA ASN A 112 10.97 11.23 2.88
C ASN A 112 12.43 11.09 2.44
N GLU A 113 12.88 9.87 2.21
CA GLU A 113 14.28 9.58 1.89
C GLU A 113 14.42 8.84 0.56
N LEU A 114 15.42 9.25 -0.23
CA LEU A 114 15.90 8.55 -1.41
C LEU A 114 17.39 8.28 -1.27
N HIS A 115 17.77 7.00 -1.22
CA HIS A 115 19.15 6.54 -1.21
C HIS A 115 19.56 6.07 -2.60
N ARG A 116 20.69 6.56 -3.09
CA ARG A 116 21.32 6.11 -4.33
C ARG A 116 22.71 5.58 -4.04
N ILE A 117 22.97 4.35 -4.41
CA ILE A 117 24.24 3.65 -4.17
C ILE A 117 24.75 3.11 -5.50
N ARG A 118 26.00 3.43 -5.88
CA ARG A 118 26.69 2.80 -7.00
C ARG A 118 27.49 1.60 -6.52
N HIS A 119 27.42 0.47 -7.22
CA HIS A 119 28.13 -0.73 -6.81
C HIS A 119 29.62 -0.72 -7.21
N HIS A 120 29.95 -0.05 -8.31
CA HIS A 120 31.29 -0.04 -8.89
C HIS A 120 32.02 1.31 -8.76
N ALA A 121 31.55 2.16 -7.86
CA ALA A 121 32.18 3.44 -7.55
C ALA A 121 31.91 3.80 -6.08
N PRO A 122 32.82 4.53 -5.41
CA PRO A 122 32.62 4.94 -4.02
C PRO A 122 31.57 6.07 -3.93
N PHE A 123 30.34 5.75 -4.26
CA PHE A 123 29.26 6.72 -4.26
C PHE A 123 28.05 6.19 -3.50
N SER A 124 27.64 6.92 -2.47
CA SER A 124 26.39 6.77 -1.76
C SER A 124 25.85 8.15 -1.44
N ALA A 125 24.61 8.41 -1.75
CA ALA A 125 23.93 9.67 -1.45
C ALA A 125 22.55 9.41 -0.86
N VAL A 126 22.16 10.25 0.09
CA VAL A 126 20.82 10.31 0.68
C VAL A 126 20.24 11.68 0.34
N GLU A 127 19.09 11.69 -0.28
CA GLU A 127 18.35 12.89 -0.62
C GLU A 127 17.04 12.90 0.16
N ARG A 128 16.61 14.08 0.60
CA ARG A 128 15.31 14.32 1.24
C ARG A 128 14.61 15.43 0.50
N ALA A 129 13.31 15.28 0.27
CA ALA A 129 12.53 16.37 -0.29
C ALA A 129 12.45 17.51 0.74
N SER A 130 12.55 18.74 0.24
CA SER A 130 12.53 19.96 1.08
C SER A 130 11.12 20.54 1.27
N SER A 131 10.08 19.89 0.77
CA SER A 131 8.72 20.40 0.81
C SER A 131 7.95 19.91 2.03
N ASP A 132 7.39 20.84 2.80
CA ASP A 132 6.43 20.59 3.89
C ASP A 132 4.98 20.47 3.36
N ALA A 133 4.76 20.58 2.05
CA ALA A 133 3.44 20.46 1.44
C ALA A 133 2.91 19.03 1.56
N SER A 134 1.58 18.89 1.55
CA SER A 134 0.90 17.59 1.55
C SER A 134 1.49 16.68 0.46
N HIS A 135 1.74 15.41 0.83
CA HIS A 135 2.41 14.43 -0.02
C HIS A 135 3.72 14.94 -0.65
N PHE A 136 4.48 15.77 0.11
CA PHE A 136 5.73 16.39 -0.35
C PHE A 136 5.61 17.18 -1.66
N GLY A 137 4.44 17.81 -1.87
CA GLY A 137 4.14 18.58 -3.08
C GLY A 137 3.56 17.76 -4.24
N GLY A 138 3.42 16.46 -4.11
CA GLY A 138 2.90 15.58 -5.17
C GLY A 138 1.49 15.93 -5.62
N ASP A 139 0.62 16.39 -4.71
CA ASP A 139 -0.75 16.81 -5.05
C ASP A 139 -0.75 18.06 -5.94
N SER A 140 0.15 19.01 -5.69
CA SER A 140 0.32 20.21 -6.51
C SER A 140 0.84 19.87 -7.90
N GLU A 141 1.84 19.00 -8.00
CA GLU A 141 2.38 18.49 -9.27
C GLU A 141 1.29 17.79 -10.09
N LEU A 142 0.48 16.94 -9.45
CA LEU A 142 -0.63 16.25 -10.12
C LEU A 142 -1.67 17.24 -10.66
N ALA A 143 -1.98 18.29 -9.90
CA ALA A 143 -2.92 19.33 -10.34
C ALA A 143 -2.36 20.13 -11.53
N HIS A 144 -1.08 20.50 -11.51
CA HIS A 144 -0.42 21.18 -12.63
C HIS A 144 -0.36 20.31 -13.88
N ASP A 145 0.01 19.02 -13.74
CA ASP A 145 -0.01 18.08 -14.86
C ASP A 145 -1.40 17.96 -15.47
N PHE A 146 -2.45 17.90 -14.65
CA PHE A 146 -3.83 17.81 -15.13
C PHE A 146 -4.26 19.06 -15.92
N ILE A 147 -3.90 20.26 -15.43
CA ILE A 147 -4.15 21.50 -16.15
C ILE A 147 -3.40 21.49 -17.48
N GLY A 148 -2.12 21.14 -17.50
CA GLY A 148 -1.30 21.06 -18.70
C GLY A 148 -1.85 20.07 -19.75
N LEU A 149 -2.45 18.95 -19.30
CA LEU A 149 -3.14 18.02 -20.19
C LEU A 149 -4.38 18.66 -20.85
N ILE A 150 -5.17 19.43 -20.08
CA ILE A 150 -6.34 20.16 -20.62
C ILE A 150 -5.91 21.21 -21.66
N GLU A 151 -4.82 21.91 -21.38
CA GLU A 151 -4.26 22.94 -22.25
C GLU A 151 -3.46 22.38 -23.45
N GLY A 152 -3.21 21.06 -23.46
CA GLY A 152 -2.41 20.40 -24.49
C GLY A 152 -0.92 20.74 -24.44
N THR A 153 -0.42 21.20 -23.28
CA THR A 153 0.98 21.60 -23.08
C THR A 153 1.85 20.47 -22.52
N THR A 154 1.22 19.40 -21.98
CA THR A 154 1.92 18.22 -21.42
C THR A 154 1.28 16.93 -21.90
N GLU A 155 2.07 15.86 -21.88
CA GLU A 155 1.60 14.49 -22.08
C GLU A 155 1.37 13.79 -20.73
N PRO A 156 0.45 12.81 -20.65
CA PRO A 156 0.18 12.13 -19.39
C PRO A 156 1.38 11.32 -18.92
N ARG A 157 1.94 11.64 -17.76
CA ARG A 157 3.04 10.87 -17.10
C ARG A 157 2.58 9.47 -16.69
N THR A 158 1.30 9.33 -16.34
CA THR A 158 0.68 8.06 -15.96
C THR A 158 -0.56 7.81 -16.82
N PRO A 159 -0.38 7.32 -18.06
CA PRO A 159 -1.51 7.04 -18.94
C PRO A 159 -2.42 5.96 -18.36
N ILE A 160 -3.68 5.94 -18.77
CA ILE A 160 -4.68 4.98 -18.27
C ILE A 160 -4.24 3.53 -18.46
N ALA A 161 -3.45 3.24 -19.50
CA ALA A 161 -2.89 1.92 -19.75
C ALA A 161 -2.01 1.45 -18.58
N ALA A 162 -1.23 2.32 -17.96
CA ALA A 162 -0.41 2.01 -16.78
C ALA A 162 -1.30 1.68 -15.55
N GLY A 163 -2.40 2.43 -15.38
CA GLY A 163 -3.39 2.14 -14.34
C GLY A 163 -4.08 0.77 -14.54
N ILE A 164 -4.48 0.47 -15.77
CA ILE A 164 -5.07 -0.83 -16.11
C ILE A 164 -4.07 -1.97 -15.90
N GLN A 165 -2.80 -1.77 -16.29
CA GLN A 165 -1.74 -2.77 -16.07
C GLN A 165 -1.54 -3.06 -14.57
N SER A 166 -1.57 -2.02 -13.72
CA SER A 166 -1.52 -2.17 -12.27
C SER A 166 -2.72 -2.96 -11.72
N ALA A 167 -3.92 -2.69 -12.23
CA ALA A 167 -5.11 -3.43 -11.87
C ALA A 167 -5.01 -4.92 -12.27
N TYR A 168 -4.48 -5.22 -13.45
CA TYR A 168 -4.24 -6.61 -13.88
C TYR A 168 -3.24 -7.33 -12.98
N ALA A 169 -2.20 -6.65 -12.50
CA ALA A 169 -1.27 -7.22 -11.53
C ALA A 169 -1.97 -7.58 -10.20
N CYS A 170 -2.83 -6.69 -9.69
CA CYS A 170 -3.62 -6.95 -8.48
C CYS A 170 -4.61 -8.13 -8.67
N LEU A 171 -5.29 -8.21 -9.81
CA LEU A 171 -6.20 -9.30 -10.12
C LEU A 171 -5.46 -10.64 -10.22
N ALA A 172 -4.30 -10.67 -10.87
CA ALA A 172 -3.46 -11.85 -10.97
C ALA A 172 -2.91 -12.29 -9.60
N ALA A 173 -2.54 -11.35 -8.74
CA ALA A 173 -2.14 -11.64 -7.36
C ALA A 173 -3.28 -12.27 -6.55
N ARG A 174 -4.51 -11.75 -6.68
CA ARG A 174 -5.70 -12.34 -6.05
C ARG A 174 -5.94 -13.76 -6.53
N GLU A 175 -5.90 -13.99 -7.83
CA GLU A 175 -6.06 -15.31 -8.44
C GLU A 175 -4.96 -16.26 -7.97
N SER A 176 -3.70 -15.80 -7.97
CA SER A 176 -2.54 -16.57 -7.49
C SER A 176 -2.71 -17.01 -6.04
N ALA A 177 -3.17 -16.11 -5.16
CA ALA A 177 -3.43 -16.43 -3.76
C ALA A 177 -4.56 -17.44 -3.57
N GLN A 178 -5.57 -17.46 -4.47
CA GLN A 178 -6.66 -18.43 -4.45
C GLN A 178 -6.21 -19.80 -4.94
N GLN A 179 -5.34 -19.84 -5.96
CA GLN A 179 -4.92 -21.08 -6.63
C GLN A 179 -3.62 -21.66 -6.06
N GLY A 180 -2.88 -20.93 -5.23
CA GLY A 180 -1.60 -21.36 -4.67
C GLY A 180 -0.49 -21.57 -5.71
N ARG A 181 -0.53 -20.86 -6.85
CA ARG A 181 0.44 -20.98 -7.94
C ARG A 181 0.74 -19.63 -8.58
N PHE A 182 1.79 -19.57 -9.40
CA PHE A 182 2.03 -18.41 -10.28
C PHE A 182 0.90 -18.26 -11.30
N VAL A 183 0.50 -17.01 -11.51
CA VAL A 183 -0.51 -16.64 -12.51
C VAL A 183 0.12 -15.58 -13.41
N ALA A 184 -0.06 -15.74 -14.71
CA ALA A 184 0.41 -14.75 -15.68
C ALA A 184 -0.40 -13.45 -15.55
N VAL A 185 0.29 -12.33 -15.49
CA VAL A 185 -0.35 -11.01 -15.50
C VAL A 185 -0.75 -10.68 -16.94
N ARG A 186 -2.04 -10.43 -17.15
CA ARG A 186 -2.53 -9.96 -18.45
C ARG A 186 -1.83 -8.65 -18.81
N GLN A 187 -1.44 -8.52 -20.07
CA GLN A 187 -0.85 -7.29 -20.59
C GLN A 187 -1.93 -6.42 -21.24
N VAL A 188 -1.81 -5.12 -21.03
CA VAL A 188 -2.62 -4.15 -21.78
C VAL A 188 -2.04 -4.13 -23.20
N GLY A 189 -2.86 -4.46 -24.21
CA GLY A 189 -2.47 -4.28 -25.61
C GLY A 189 -2.24 -2.79 -25.87
N LEU A 190 -1.06 -2.49 -26.37
CA LEU A 190 -0.74 -1.16 -26.92
C LEU A 190 -1.35 -1.05 -28.31
#